data_620b077a13b19d04097f9e070073c6ce
#
_entry.id   620b077a13b19d04097f9e070073c6ce
#
_cell.length_a   1.000
_cell.length_b   1.000
_cell.length_c   1.000
_cell.angle_alpha   90.00
_cell.angle_beta   90.00
_cell.angle_gamma   90.00
#
_symmetry.space_group_name_H-M   'P 1'
#
loop_
_entity.id
_entity.type
_entity.pdbx_description
1 polymer ?
#
loop_
_entity_poly.entity_id
_entity_poly.type
_entity_poly.pdbx_seq_one_letter_code
_entity_poly.pdbx_strand_id
1 'polypeptide(L)'
;MIEKAGDNAIVVRLKGCYPFIFGRGGEEMEELVKAGVSVEVVPGVTCGIAAPACAGIPLTHRSYSSSVTFVIGREAAGKYRAQVNWQAIARGSETIVV
;
A
#
# COMPACT_ATOMS: atom_id res chain seq x y z
N MET A 1 -6.40 4.14 19.22
CA MET A 1 -5.34 3.11 19.40
C MET A 1 -4.35 3.49 20.51
N ILE A 2 -3.78 4.69 20.49
CA ILE A 2 -2.76 5.15 21.47
C ILE A 2 -3.26 4.99 22.91
N GLU A 3 -4.44 5.52 23.26
CA GLU A 3 -5.02 5.38 24.59
C GLU A 3 -5.10 3.92 25.07
N LYS A 4 -5.56 3.04 24.20
CA LYS A 4 -5.71 1.61 24.52
C LYS A 4 -4.38 0.89 24.69
N ALA A 5 -3.37 1.28 23.90
CA ALA A 5 -2.03 0.70 24.01
C ALA A 5 -1.29 1.16 25.27
N GLY A 6 -1.64 2.33 25.84
CA GLY A 6 -1.08 2.85 27.09
C GLY A 6 -1.40 1.99 28.32
N ASP A 7 -2.43 1.17 28.26
CA ASP A 7 -2.86 0.27 29.34
C ASP A 7 -2.16 -1.12 29.31
N ASN A 8 -1.05 -1.25 28.60
CA ASN A 8 -0.35 -2.54 28.32
C ASN A 8 -1.23 -3.59 27.62
N ALA A 9 -2.25 -3.14 26.90
CA ALA A 9 -3.13 -4.01 26.13
C ALA A 9 -2.58 -4.26 24.73
N ILE A 10 -2.77 -5.47 24.22
CA ILE A 10 -2.53 -5.77 22.82
C ILE A 10 -3.71 -5.20 22.01
N VAL A 11 -3.43 -4.22 21.19
CA VAL A 11 -4.41 -3.55 20.33
C VAL A 11 -4.22 -3.97 18.88
N VAL A 12 -5.21 -4.59 18.28
CA VAL A 12 -5.18 -5.07 16.90
C VAL A 12 -5.97 -4.12 16.00
N ARG A 13 -5.32 -3.57 14.97
CA ARG A 13 -5.94 -2.77 13.92
C ARG A 13 -6.09 -3.60 12.65
N LEU A 14 -7.29 -4.10 12.42
CA LEU A 14 -7.60 -4.85 11.19
C LEU A 14 -7.70 -3.90 9.98
N LYS A 15 -7.14 -4.35 8.86
CA LYS A 15 -7.19 -3.67 7.56
C LYS A 15 -7.63 -4.66 6.48
N GLY A 16 -8.40 -4.19 5.50
CA GLY A 16 -8.97 -5.02 4.45
C GLY A 16 -7.98 -5.46 3.36
N CYS A 17 -6.74 -4.96 3.39
CA CYS A 17 -5.71 -5.25 2.40
C CYS A 17 -4.31 -5.07 3.01
N TYR A 18 -3.27 -5.06 2.18
CA TYR A 18 -1.89 -4.82 2.64
C TYR A 18 -1.75 -3.43 3.30
N PRO A 19 -1.30 -3.33 4.57
CA PRO A 19 -1.33 -2.08 5.32
C PRO A 19 -0.53 -0.93 4.69
N PHE A 20 0.61 -1.22 4.07
CA PHE A 20 1.56 -0.24 3.54
C PHE A 20 1.47 0.00 2.03
N ILE A 21 0.55 -0.65 1.34
CA ILE A 21 0.28 -0.36 -0.08
C ILE A 21 -1.12 0.24 -0.18
N PHE A 22 -1.20 1.55 -0.32
CA PHE A 22 -2.43 2.37 -0.36
C PHE A 22 -3.38 2.19 0.83
N GLY A 23 -2.91 1.51 1.88
CA GLY A 23 -3.69 1.19 3.08
C GLY A 23 -3.58 2.22 4.21
N ARG A 24 -2.82 3.30 4.05
CA ARG A 24 -2.57 4.34 5.06
C ARG A 24 -1.97 3.81 6.37
N GLY A 25 -1.34 2.63 6.33
CA GLY A 25 -0.69 2.05 7.52
C GLY A 25 0.56 2.83 7.93
N GLY A 26 1.20 3.52 7.00
CA GLY A 26 2.36 4.37 7.27
C GLY A 26 2.01 5.52 8.22
N GLU A 27 0.96 6.26 7.91
CA GLU A 27 0.50 7.39 8.73
C GLU A 27 0.05 6.92 10.13
N GLU A 28 -0.67 5.79 10.19
CA GLU A 28 -1.10 5.21 11.47
C GLU A 28 0.11 4.77 12.31
N MET A 29 1.13 4.18 11.68
CA MET A 29 2.36 3.75 12.36
C MET A 29 3.19 4.94 12.85
N GLU A 30 3.33 6.00 12.05
CA GLU A 30 4.06 7.20 12.45
C GLU A 30 3.50 7.82 13.74
N GLU A 31 2.18 7.91 13.87
CA GLU A 31 1.54 8.46 15.06
C GLU A 31 1.72 7.57 16.30
N LEU A 32 1.71 6.24 16.12
CA LEU A 32 1.96 5.30 17.21
C LEU A 32 3.42 5.37 17.69
N VAL A 33 4.37 5.41 16.76
CA VAL A 33 5.81 5.52 17.09
C VAL A 33 6.10 6.84 17.80
N LYS A 34 5.53 7.97 17.35
CA LYS A 34 5.65 9.25 18.03
C LYS A 34 5.13 9.20 19.47
N ALA A 35 4.10 8.41 19.71
CA ALA A 35 3.55 8.18 21.06
C ALA A 35 4.33 7.14 21.89
N GLY A 36 5.44 6.60 21.38
CA GLY A 36 6.25 5.60 22.07
C GLY A 36 5.64 4.20 22.11
N VAL A 37 4.63 3.93 21.27
CA VAL A 37 3.96 2.63 21.21
C VAL A 37 4.74 1.71 20.28
N SER A 38 5.05 0.50 20.75
CA SER A 38 5.63 -0.56 19.91
C SER A 38 4.61 -1.06 18.90
N VAL A 39 5.02 -1.19 17.64
CA VAL A 39 4.14 -1.58 16.54
C VAL A 39 4.72 -2.78 15.81
N GLU A 40 3.89 -3.78 15.60
CA GLU A 40 4.17 -4.90 14.71
C GLU A 40 3.20 -4.85 13.53
N VAL A 41 3.72 -5.07 12.31
CA VAL A 41 2.90 -5.09 11.10
C VAL A 41 2.85 -6.51 10.55
N VAL A 42 1.65 -7.07 10.53
CA VAL A 42 1.40 -8.34 9.87
C VAL A 42 1.04 -8.06 8.41
N PRO A 43 1.83 -8.54 7.45
CA PRO A 43 1.56 -8.32 6.03
C PRO A 43 0.27 -9.01 5.60
N GLY A 44 -0.44 -8.37 4.68
CA GLY A 44 -1.63 -8.90 4.03
C GLY A 44 -1.43 -9.02 2.52
N VAL A 45 -2.51 -9.27 1.78
CA VAL A 45 -2.50 -9.31 0.32
C VAL A 45 -3.17 -8.04 -0.22
N THR A 46 -2.46 -7.32 -1.10
CA THR A 46 -3.05 -6.17 -1.81
C THR A 46 -3.94 -6.61 -2.95
N CYS A 47 -5.03 -5.87 -3.19
CA CYS A 47 -5.92 -6.10 -4.33
C CYS A 47 -5.17 -6.03 -5.67
N GLY A 48 -4.13 -5.20 -5.76
CA GLY A 48 -3.29 -5.09 -6.95
C GLY A 48 -2.54 -6.38 -7.31
N ILE A 49 -2.41 -7.32 -6.38
CA ILE A 49 -1.85 -8.66 -6.62
C ILE A 49 -2.96 -9.70 -6.71
N ALA A 50 -3.91 -9.66 -5.78
CA ALA A 50 -4.95 -10.68 -5.68
C ALA A 50 -5.92 -10.67 -6.87
N ALA A 51 -6.37 -9.51 -7.31
CA ALA A 51 -7.35 -9.41 -8.39
C ALA A 51 -6.80 -9.92 -9.74
N PRO A 52 -5.61 -9.53 -10.20
CA PRO A 52 -5.01 -10.12 -11.39
C PRO A 52 -4.81 -11.63 -11.27
N ALA A 53 -4.34 -12.11 -10.12
CA ALA A 53 -4.14 -13.54 -9.89
C ALA A 53 -5.46 -14.33 -10.02
N CYS A 54 -6.55 -13.83 -9.42
CA CYS A 54 -7.88 -14.44 -9.55
C CYS A 54 -8.41 -14.40 -10.99
N ALA A 55 -8.00 -13.41 -11.77
CA ALA A 55 -8.34 -13.30 -13.18
C ALA A 55 -7.42 -14.11 -14.12
N GLY A 56 -6.41 -14.80 -13.58
CA GLY A 56 -5.42 -15.53 -14.36
C GLY A 56 -4.43 -14.64 -15.11
N ILE A 57 -4.24 -13.40 -14.67
CA ILE A 57 -3.34 -12.42 -15.28
C ILE A 57 -2.05 -12.34 -14.47
N PRO A 58 -0.90 -12.80 -14.99
CA PRO A 58 0.37 -12.62 -14.33
C PRO A 58 0.83 -11.17 -14.43
N LEU A 59 1.32 -10.61 -13.31
CA LEU A 59 1.86 -9.25 -13.28
C LEU A 59 3.27 -9.18 -13.87
N THR A 60 4.01 -10.27 -13.82
CA THR A 60 5.33 -10.42 -14.45
C THR A 60 5.37 -11.66 -15.30
N HIS A 61 6.17 -11.62 -16.35
CA HIS A 61 6.39 -12.78 -17.22
C HIS A 61 7.79 -12.72 -17.80
N ARG A 62 8.52 -13.83 -17.75
CA ARG A 62 9.93 -13.87 -18.15
C ARG A 62 10.21 -13.26 -19.54
N SER A 63 9.28 -13.43 -20.48
CA SER A 63 9.44 -12.95 -21.86
C SER A 63 8.75 -11.64 -22.17
N TYR A 64 7.93 -11.08 -21.25
CA TYR A 64 7.07 -9.92 -21.56
C TYR A 64 7.14 -8.79 -20.53
N SER A 65 7.38 -9.10 -19.25
CA SER A 65 7.35 -8.07 -18.21
C SER A 65 8.25 -8.43 -17.03
N SER A 66 9.28 -7.65 -16.83
CA SER A 66 10.24 -7.78 -15.73
C SER A 66 9.97 -6.78 -14.60
N SER A 67 9.03 -5.84 -14.79
CA SER A 67 8.73 -4.78 -13.84
C SER A 67 7.23 -4.61 -13.61
N VAL A 68 6.88 -4.23 -12.36
CA VAL A 68 5.52 -3.88 -11.98
C VAL A 68 5.54 -2.56 -11.22
N THR A 69 4.71 -1.63 -11.64
CA THR A 69 4.49 -0.36 -10.92
C THR A 69 3.07 -0.30 -10.40
N PHE A 70 2.93 -0.14 -9.09
CA PHE A 70 1.65 0.12 -8.44
C PHE A 70 1.40 1.61 -8.35
N VAL A 71 0.27 2.06 -8.84
CA VAL A 71 -0.10 3.48 -8.88
C VAL A 71 -1.48 3.65 -8.27
N ILE A 72 -1.66 4.70 -7.47
CA ILE A 72 -3.00 5.04 -6.99
C ILE A 72 -3.80 5.70 -8.11
N GLY A 73 -4.95 5.12 -8.45
CA GLY A 73 -5.80 5.63 -9.53
C GLY A 73 -6.49 6.95 -9.19
N ARG A 74 -6.70 7.23 -7.89
CA ARG A 74 -7.30 8.48 -7.42
C ARG A 74 -6.50 9.06 -6.26
N GLU A 75 -5.90 10.20 -6.48
CA GLU A 75 -5.23 10.94 -5.41
C GLU A 75 -6.24 11.65 -4.50
N ALA A 76 -5.87 11.82 -3.21
CA ALA A 76 -6.70 12.55 -2.27
C ALA A 76 -6.88 14.01 -2.72
N ALA A 77 -8.10 14.52 -2.60
CA ALA A 77 -8.38 15.93 -2.84
C ALA A 77 -7.55 16.81 -1.89
N GLY A 78 -7.00 17.91 -2.40
CA GLY A 78 -6.22 18.86 -1.61
C GLY A 78 -4.71 18.62 -1.57
N LYS A 79 -4.17 17.64 -2.28
CA LYS A 79 -2.72 17.54 -2.48
C LYS A 79 -2.19 18.74 -3.28
N TYR A 80 -1.07 19.28 -2.79
CA TYR A 80 -0.45 20.49 -3.36
C TYR A 80 0.09 20.30 -4.79
N ARG A 81 0.33 19.05 -5.22
CA ARG A 81 0.77 18.68 -6.58
C ARG A 81 0.21 17.31 -6.96
N ALA A 82 -0.15 17.14 -8.24
CA ALA A 82 -0.29 15.81 -8.82
C ALA A 82 1.06 15.08 -8.68
N GLN A 83 1.08 13.98 -7.92
CA GLN A 83 2.33 13.31 -7.58
C GLN A 83 2.68 12.20 -8.58
N VAL A 84 1.70 11.76 -9.36
CA VAL A 84 1.89 10.68 -10.32
C VAL A 84 2.33 11.25 -11.66
N ASN A 85 3.58 10.96 -12.03
CA ASN A 85 4.10 11.29 -13.36
C ASN A 85 3.77 10.17 -14.35
N TRP A 86 2.58 10.23 -14.92
CA TRP A 86 2.06 9.22 -15.84
C TRP A 86 2.95 9.01 -17.06
N GLN A 87 3.57 10.08 -17.59
CA GLN A 87 4.47 9.98 -18.74
C GLN A 87 5.73 9.18 -18.43
N ALA A 88 6.32 9.40 -17.25
CA ALA A 88 7.50 8.66 -16.81
C ALA A 88 7.15 7.18 -16.57
N ILE A 89 6.01 6.91 -15.94
CA ILE A 89 5.54 5.54 -15.66
C ILE A 89 5.28 4.81 -16.98
N ALA A 90 4.57 5.41 -17.92
CA ALA A 90 4.25 4.80 -19.21
C ALA A 90 5.49 4.47 -20.05
N ARG A 91 6.61 5.17 -19.82
CA ARG A 91 7.87 4.91 -20.52
C ARG A 91 8.77 3.91 -19.81
N GLY A 92 8.64 3.78 -18.49
CA GLY A 92 9.57 3.00 -17.67
C GLY A 92 9.00 1.73 -17.07
N SER A 93 7.69 1.49 -17.18
CA SER A 93 7.03 0.33 -16.59
C SER A 93 6.42 -0.58 -17.64
N GLU A 94 6.71 -1.87 -17.54
CA GLU A 94 6.15 -2.88 -18.46
C GLU A 94 4.75 -3.31 -18.02
N THR A 95 4.52 -3.38 -16.70
CA THR A 95 3.19 -3.63 -16.13
C THR A 95 2.81 -2.50 -15.17
N ILE A 96 1.62 -1.96 -15.34
CA ILE A 96 1.07 -0.91 -14.47
C ILE A 96 -0.23 -1.43 -13.84
N VAL A 97 -0.30 -1.34 -12.52
CA VAL A 97 -1.47 -1.70 -11.72
C VAL A 97 -2.03 -0.42 -11.09
N VAL A 98 -3.29 -0.09 -11.42
CA VAL A 98 -3.96 1.16 -11.02
C VAL A 98 -5.13 0.85 -10.08
#